data_46c1eaacdd80b647e6e8c62b8671f687
#
_entry.id   46c1eaacdd80b647e6e8c62b8671f687
#
_cell.length_a   1.000
_cell.length_b   1.000
_cell.length_c   1.000
_cell.angle_alpha   90.00
_cell.angle_beta   90.00
_cell.angle_gamma   90.00
#
_symmetry.space_group_name_H-M   'P 1'
#
loop_
_entity.id
_entity.type
_entity.pdbx_description
1 polymer ?
#
loop_
_entity_poly.entity_id
_entity_poly.type
_entity_poly.pdbx_seq_one_letter_code
_entity_poly.pdbx_strand_id
1 'polypeptide(L)'
;IPPDHPEYWSSRYLSVNTPWDFDGVPGDLKEFLKRKATGSNPQARGKVLIPGCGLGHEIRAFAQAGYDVTAIDFAPGAVERARRLNGTALASRIILGDFFTHDFTPASFDYVYERAFLCSLLPDRREVYRARMANLLKYQGSLFGYFYYQKPVLSDGPPYGFAWGTADELFARYFLLVKDTPVADSVPMFAGRERWQEWRRTSFQG
;
A
#
# COMPACT_ATOMS: atom_id res chain seq x y z
N ILE A 1 0.21 -23.45 -5.46
CA ILE A 1 -0.04 -22.69 -4.20
C ILE A 1 -0.80 -21.44 -4.61
N PRO A 2 -1.99 -21.15 -4.07
CA PRO A 2 -2.78 -19.98 -4.44
C PRO A 2 -2.22 -18.68 -3.86
N PRO A 3 -2.57 -17.49 -4.41
CA PRO A 3 -1.99 -16.21 -4.02
C PRO A 3 -2.41 -15.70 -2.63
N ASP A 4 -3.38 -16.31 -2.00
CA ASP A 4 -3.76 -16.05 -0.59
C ASP A 4 -2.89 -16.81 0.42
N HIS A 5 -1.92 -17.60 -0.06
CA HIS A 5 -0.98 -18.34 0.78
C HIS A 5 0.39 -17.66 0.85
N PRO A 6 1.01 -17.51 2.04
CA PRO A 6 2.30 -16.82 2.19
C PRO A 6 3.44 -17.41 1.34
N GLU A 7 3.45 -18.72 1.14
CA GLU A 7 4.49 -19.40 0.35
C GLU A 7 4.46 -19.03 -1.13
N TYR A 8 3.27 -18.70 -1.68
CA TYR A 8 3.15 -18.23 -3.06
C TYR A 8 4.01 -16.98 -3.30
N TRP A 9 3.96 -16.02 -2.38
CA TRP A 9 4.74 -14.80 -2.46
C TRP A 9 6.17 -15.00 -2.01
N SER A 10 6.38 -15.76 -0.92
CA SER A 10 7.71 -16.02 -0.39
C SER A 10 8.64 -16.64 -1.44
N SER A 11 8.14 -17.63 -2.19
CA SER A 11 8.91 -18.26 -3.27
C SER A 11 9.33 -17.28 -4.37
N ARG A 12 8.45 -16.31 -4.71
CA ARG A 12 8.76 -15.27 -5.70
C ARG A 12 9.84 -14.31 -5.22
N TYR A 13 9.77 -13.89 -3.97
CA TYR A 13 10.80 -13.03 -3.37
C TYR A 13 12.14 -13.75 -3.26
N LEU A 14 12.16 -15.03 -2.90
CA LEU A 14 13.37 -15.82 -2.81
C LEU A 14 14.01 -16.10 -4.18
N SER A 15 13.19 -16.31 -5.21
CA SER A 15 13.66 -16.52 -6.59
C SER A 15 13.91 -15.23 -7.38
N VAL A 16 13.75 -14.06 -6.75
CA VAL A 16 13.91 -12.74 -7.40
C VAL A 16 12.95 -12.57 -8.61
N ASN A 17 11.79 -13.20 -8.57
CA ASN A 17 10.74 -13.07 -9.58
C ASN A 17 9.65 -12.13 -9.10
N THR A 18 9.96 -10.84 -9.07
CA THR A 18 9.12 -9.76 -8.51
C THR A 18 8.88 -8.65 -9.55
N PRO A 19 8.16 -8.93 -10.67
CA PRO A 19 7.97 -7.96 -11.75
C PRO A 19 7.14 -6.72 -11.34
N TRP A 20 6.49 -6.74 -10.19
CA TRP A 20 5.78 -5.61 -9.57
C TRP A 20 6.71 -4.68 -8.77
N ASP A 21 7.95 -5.12 -8.50
CA ASP A 21 8.89 -4.32 -7.71
C ASP A 21 9.46 -3.18 -8.55
N PHE A 22 9.44 -1.97 -7.97
CA PHE A 22 9.97 -0.76 -8.62
C PHE A 22 11.49 -0.63 -8.47
N ASP A 23 12.10 -1.42 -7.59
CA ASP A 23 13.51 -1.33 -7.21
C ASP A 23 13.92 0.06 -6.72
N GLY A 24 13.06 0.65 -5.89
CA GLY A 24 13.31 1.98 -5.34
C GLY A 24 12.02 2.69 -4.89
N VAL A 25 12.10 4.01 -4.81
CA VAL A 25 10.97 4.87 -4.43
C VAL A 25 10.38 5.52 -5.68
N PRO A 26 9.10 5.26 -6.02
CA PRO A 26 8.46 5.81 -7.21
C PRO A 26 8.29 7.33 -7.15
N GLY A 27 8.16 7.96 -8.32
CA GLY A 27 8.13 9.42 -8.49
C GLY A 27 7.00 10.11 -7.76
N ASP A 28 5.76 9.60 -7.86
CA ASP A 28 4.61 10.19 -7.18
C ASP A 28 4.74 10.17 -5.66
N LEU A 29 5.35 9.11 -5.08
CA LEU A 29 5.64 9.08 -3.66
C LEU A 29 6.69 10.13 -3.27
N LYS A 30 7.75 10.32 -4.07
CA LYS A 30 8.74 11.38 -3.83
C LYS A 30 8.08 12.77 -3.81
N GLU A 31 7.20 13.04 -4.78
CA GLU A 31 6.46 14.29 -4.84
C GLU A 31 5.47 14.46 -3.68
N PHE A 32 4.80 13.39 -3.25
CA PHE A 32 3.95 13.39 -2.06
C PHE A 32 4.75 13.78 -0.80
N LEU A 33 5.89 13.12 -0.58
CA LEU A 33 6.75 13.37 0.58
C LEU A 33 7.30 14.81 0.57
N LYS A 34 7.73 15.30 -0.59
CA LYS A 34 8.19 16.69 -0.78
C LYS A 34 7.08 17.71 -0.48
N ARG A 35 5.88 17.51 -1.03
CA ARG A 35 4.72 18.36 -0.78
C ARG A 35 4.33 18.41 0.70
N LYS A 36 4.37 17.28 1.38
CA LYS A 36 4.10 17.19 2.83
C LYS A 36 5.23 17.76 3.67
N ALA A 37 6.45 17.88 3.14
CA ALA A 37 7.58 18.51 3.84
C ALA A 37 7.39 20.01 4.03
N THR A 38 6.67 20.66 3.13
CA THR A 38 6.46 22.10 3.14
C THR A 38 5.45 22.49 4.25
N GLY A 39 5.87 23.25 5.26
CA GLY A 39 4.98 23.79 6.29
C GLY A 39 4.71 22.89 7.51
N SER A 40 5.31 21.70 7.61
CA SER A 40 5.11 20.78 8.73
C SER A 40 6.37 20.62 9.58
N ASN A 41 6.18 20.45 10.91
CA ASN A 41 7.27 20.05 11.79
C ASN A 41 7.80 18.66 11.36
N PRO A 42 9.10 18.52 11.02
CA PRO A 42 9.68 17.25 10.56
C PRO A 42 9.54 16.09 11.56
N GLN A 43 9.36 16.40 12.85
CA GLN A 43 9.30 15.42 13.94
C GLN A 43 7.87 14.94 14.28
N ALA A 44 6.84 15.43 13.57
CA ALA A 44 5.44 15.12 13.89
C ALA A 44 4.59 14.92 12.63
N ARG A 45 5.07 14.11 11.68
CA ARG A 45 4.36 13.88 10.41
C ARG A 45 3.28 12.81 10.47
N GLY A 46 3.13 12.19 11.62
CA GLY A 46 2.12 11.17 11.86
C GLY A 46 2.62 9.75 11.58
N LYS A 47 1.71 8.80 11.77
CA LYS A 47 1.96 7.36 11.60
C LYS A 47 1.53 6.90 10.23
N VAL A 48 2.40 6.17 9.54
CA VAL A 48 2.09 5.54 8.25
C VAL A 48 2.19 4.02 8.35
N LEU A 49 1.18 3.33 7.81
CA LEU A 49 1.16 1.88 7.64
C LEU A 49 1.41 1.53 6.17
N ILE A 50 2.26 0.54 5.92
CA ILE A 50 2.54 -0.02 4.59
C ILE A 50 2.15 -1.50 4.60
N PRO A 51 0.91 -1.86 4.20
CA PRO A 51 0.48 -3.25 4.09
C PRO A 51 1.05 -3.90 2.82
N GLY A 52 1.40 -5.20 2.91
CA GLY A 52 2.01 -5.93 1.81
C GLY A 52 3.31 -5.27 1.34
N CYS A 53 4.17 -4.90 2.30
CA CYS A 53 5.31 -4.03 2.04
C CYS A 53 6.38 -4.62 1.10
N GLY A 54 6.33 -5.91 0.80
CA GLY A 54 7.30 -6.57 -0.08
C GLY A 54 8.75 -6.34 0.36
N LEU A 55 9.59 -5.81 -0.53
CA LEU A 55 10.97 -5.46 -0.23
C LEU A 55 11.13 -4.19 0.60
N GLY A 56 10.05 -3.40 0.76
CA GLY A 56 10.03 -2.25 1.67
C GLY A 56 10.95 -1.10 1.27
N HIS A 57 11.10 -0.83 -0.02
CA HIS A 57 11.91 0.30 -0.53
C HIS A 57 11.44 1.64 0.02
N GLU A 58 10.13 1.79 0.23
CA GLU A 58 9.51 3.04 0.67
C GLU A 58 9.64 3.28 2.18
N ILE A 59 9.91 2.24 2.97
CA ILE A 59 10.03 2.34 4.45
C ILE A 59 11.04 3.38 4.85
N ARG A 60 12.24 3.33 4.25
CA ARG A 60 13.32 4.29 4.53
C ARG A 60 12.94 5.70 4.10
N ALA A 61 12.26 5.86 2.97
CA ALA A 61 11.85 7.17 2.47
C ALA A 61 10.85 7.84 3.43
N PHE A 62 9.87 7.11 3.94
CA PHE A 62 8.94 7.61 4.95
C PHE A 62 9.66 7.95 6.27
N ALA A 63 10.53 7.07 6.75
CA ALA A 63 11.28 7.30 7.98
C ALA A 63 12.18 8.55 7.89
N GLN A 64 12.92 8.70 6.78
CA GLN A 64 13.75 9.88 6.53
C GLN A 64 12.92 11.16 6.38
N ALA A 65 11.69 11.04 5.87
CA ALA A 65 10.75 12.15 5.82
C ALA A 65 10.09 12.47 7.17
N GLY A 66 10.40 11.75 8.26
CA GLY A 66 9.92 12.01 9.61
C GLY A 66 8.61 11.33 10.00
N TYR A 67 8.15 10.33 9.25
CA TYR A 67 6.98 9.53 9.61
C TYR A 67 7.35 8.41 10.59
N ASP A 68 6.43 8.09 11.51
CA ASP A 68 6.48 6.87 12.30
C ASP A 68 5.93 5.71 11.45
N VAL A 69 6.85 4.91 10.88
CA VAL A 69 6.54 3.88 9.88
C VAL A 69 6.26 2.55 10.56
N THR A 70 5.18 1.90 10.14
CA THR A 70 4.92 0.47 10.38
C THR A 70 4.69 -0.21 9.03
N ALA A 71 5.38 -1.30 8.78
CA ALA A 71 5.22 -2.11 7.57
C ALA A 71 4.86 -3.54 7.94
N ILE A 72 4.03 -4.20 7.14
CA ILE A 72 3.62 -5.59 7.39
C ILE A 72 3.58 -6.36 6.08
N ASP A 73 4.09 -7.58 6.11
CA ASP A 73 3.93 -8.56 5.03
C ASP A 73 3.79 -9.95 5.63
N PHE A 74 3.00 -10.81 5.01
CA PHE A 74 2.79 -12.17 5.51
C PHE A 74 3.78 -13.19 4.91
N ALA A 75 4.53 -12.80 3.85
CA ALA A 75 5.52 -13.63 3.19
C ALA A 75 6.88 -13.56 3.91
N PRO A 76 7.37 -14.65 4.55
CA PRO A 76 8.65 -14.64 5.24
C PRO A 76 9.82 -14.18 4.36
N GLY A 77 9.86 -14.61 3.08
CA GLY A 77 10.91 -14.20 2.15
C GLY A 77 10.91 -12.70 1.82
N ALA A 78 9.73 -12.06 1.79
CA ALA A 78 9.62 -10.61 1.65
C ALA A 78 10.18 -9.90 2.88
N VAL A 79 9.69 -10.27 4.07
CA VAL A 79 10.08 -9.64 5.34
C VAL A 79 11.58 -9.77 5.62
N GLU A 80 12.16 -10.93 5.36
CA GLU A 80 13.60 -11.13 5.52
C GLU A 80 14.40 -10.16 4.64
N ARG A 81 14.04 -10.06 3.36
CA ARG A 81 14.71 -9.16 2.42
C ARG A 81 14.47 -7.69 2.77
N ALA A 82 13.24 -7.32 3.16
CA ALA A 82 12.90 -5.97 3.59
C ALA A 82 13.72 -5.53 4.81
N ARG A 83 13.86 -6.40 5.81
CA ARG A 83 14.68 -6.11 7.00
C ARG A 83 16.15 -5.95 6.65
N ARG A 84 16.67 -6.78 5.75
CA ARG A 84 18.05 -6.68 5.25
C ARG A 84 18.29 -5.37 4.50
N LEU A 85 17.36 -4.99 3.61
CA LEU A 85 17.44 -3.76 2.82
C LEU A 85 17.39 -2.50 3.70
N ASN A 86 16.52 -2.49 4.72
CA ASN A 86 16.30 -1.32 5.56
C ASN A 86 17.26 -1.22 6.76
N GLY A 87 17.98 -2.31 7.07
CA GLY A 87 18.97 -2.34 8.14
C GLY A 87 18.36 -2.43 9.54
N THR A 88 19.24 -2.58 10.54
CA THR A 88 18.84 -2.86 11.93
C THR A 88 17.96 -1.76 12.54
N ALA A 89 18.17 -0.51 12.18
CA ALA A 89 17.43 0.62 12.72
C ALA A 89 15.93 0.59 12.36
N LEU A 90 15.57 0.02 11.20
CA LEU A 90 14.19 -0.06 10.73
C LEU A 90 13.62 -1.50 10.74
N ALA A 91 14.44 -2.51 11.02
CA ALA A 91 14.01 -3.90 10.99
C ALA A 91 12.85 -4.20 11.96
N SER A 92 12.81 -3.56 13.12
CA SER A 92 11.72 -3.69 14.11
C SER A 92 10.40 -3.06 13.65
N ARG A 93 10.44 -2.21 12.63
CA ARG A 93 9.24 -1.59 12.02
C ARG A 93 8.56 -2.49 11.00
N ILE A 94 9.18 -3.64 10.66
CA ILE A 94 8.72 -4.57 9.64
C ILE A 94 8.19 -5.82 10.32
N ILE A 95 6.89 -6.02 10.24
CA ILE A 95 6.16 -7.09 10.91
C ILE A 95 5.98 -8.25 9.92
N LEU A 96 6.31 -9.47 10.36
CA LEU A 96 5.87 -10.68 9.70
C LEU A 96 4.48 -11.04 10.23
N GLY A 97 3.46 -10.94 9.40
CA GLY A 97 2.08 -11.21 9.81
C GLY A 97 1.06 -10.92 8.72
N ASP A 98 -0.14 -11.43 8.90
CA ASP A 98 -1.27 -11.14 8.03
C ASP A 98 -1.89 -9.79 8.40
N PHE A 99 -1.93 -8.88 7.43
CA PHE A 99 -2.55 -7.56 7.56
C PHE A 99 -4.00 -7.60 8.07
N PHE A 100 -4.77 -8.61 7.67
CA PHE A 100 -6.19 -8.69 8.00
C PHE A 100 -6.44 -9.14 9.43
N THR A 101 -5.54 -9.92 10.01
CA THR A 101 -5.71 -10.52 11.35
C THR A 101 -4.78 -9.92 12.41
N HIS A 102 -3.73 -9.19 12.00
CA HIS A 102 -2.82 -8.56 12.94
C HIS A 102 -3.55 -7.55 13.84
N ASP A 103 -3.26 -7.58 15.14
CA ASP A 103 -3.91 -6.73 16.14
C ASP A 103 -3.37 -5.31 16.17
N PHE A 104 -3.74 -4.52 15.15
CA PHE A 104 -3.49 -3.08 15.14
C PHE A 104 -4.56 -2.33 15.93
N THR A 105 -4.16 -1.33 16.68
CA THR A 105 -5.09 -0.43 17.35
C THR A 105 -5.96 0.31 16.32
N PRO A 106 -7.29 0.28 16.41
CA PRO A 106 -8.17 1.06 15.54
C PRO A 106 -7.87 2.55 15.58
N ALA A 107 -8.09 3.24 14.47
CA ALA A 107 -7.90 4.69 14.32
C ALA A 107 -6.53 5.20 14.82
N SER A 108 -5.48 4.42 14.60
CA SER A 108 -4.12 4.74 15.08
C SER A 108 -3.21 5.33 13.99
N PHE A 109 -3.55 5.16 12.71
CA PHE A 109 -2.74 5.64 11.60
C PHE A 109 -3.30 6.92 10.98
N ASP A 110 -2.40 7.86 10.67
CA ASP A 110 -2.72 9.06 9.91
C ASP A 110 -2.73 8.78 8.40
N TYR A 111 -1.93 7.80 7.98
CA TYR A 111 -1.73 7.42 6.58
C TYR A 111 -1.66 5.91 6.41
N VAL A 112 -2.20 5.41 5.31
CA VAL A 112 -1.91 4.07 4.78
C VAL A 112 -1.42 4.24 3.34
N TYR A 113 -0.25 3.69 3.05
CA TYR A 113 0.33 3.72 1.71
C TYR A 113 0.04 2.41 0.98
N GLU A 114 -0.57 2.53 -0.18
CA GLU A 114 -0.94 1.42 -1.06
C GLU A 114 -0.03 1.34 -2.28
N ARG A 115 0.60 0.20 -2.48
CA ARG A 115 1.27 -0.12 -3.73
C ARG A 115 1.31 -1.62 -3.97
N ALA A 116 0.65 -2.07 -5.04
CA ALA A 116 0.61 -3.46 -5.48
C ALA A 116 0.03 -4.47 -4.44
N PHE A 117 -0.53 -4.01 -3.31
CA PHE A 117 -1.16 -4.89 -2.32
C PHE A 117 -2.62 -5.18 -2.66
N LEU A 118 -3.44 -4.16 -2.90
CA LEU A 118 -4.86 -4.36 -3.23
C LEU A 118 -5.05 -5.19 -4.50
N CYS A 119 -4.23 -4.97 -5.52
CA CYS A 119 -4.30 -5.75 -6.76
C CYS A 119 -3.72 -7.16 -6.63
N SER A 120 -3.05 -7.49 -5.54
CA SER A 120 -2.61 -8.85 -5.22
C SER A 120 -3.69 -9.70 -4.55
N LEU A 121 -4.72 -9.06 -4.01
CA LEU A 121 -5.82 -9.70 -3.30
C LEU A 121 -6.89 -10.19 -4.27
N LEU A 122 -7.48 -11.34 -3.96
CA LEU A 122 -8.66 -11.84 -4.67
C LEU A 122 -9.78 -10.78 -4.64
N PRO A 123 -10.57 -10.63 -5.71
CA PRO A 123 -11.62 -9.59 -5.81
C PRO A 123 -12.66 -9.62 -4.69
N ASP A 124 -12.98 -10.78 -4.14
CA ASP A 124 -13.90 -10.96 -3.01
C ASP A 124 -13.33 -10.40 -1.68
N ARG A 125 -12.03 -10.15 -1.60
CA ARG A 125 -11.39 -9.55 -0.43
C ARG A 125 -11.46 -8.01 -0.41
N ARG A 126 -11.90 -7.36 -1.47
CA ARG A 126 -11.89 -5.90 -1.60
C ARG A 126 -12.73 -5.19 -0.55
N GLU A 127 -13.90 -5.73 -0.20
CA GLU A 127 -14.74 -5.15 0.85
C GLU A 127 -14.11 -5.28 2.23
N VAL A 128 -13.47 -6.40 2.51
CA VAL A 128 -12.73 -6.63 3.77
C VAL A 128 -11.53 -5.68 3.84
N TYR A 129 -10.80 -5.51 2.73
CA TYR A 129 -9.72 -4.53 2.61
C TYR A 129 -10.22 -3.10 2.92
N ARG A 130 -11.29 -2.64 2.24
CA ARG A 130 -11.87 -1.32 2.49
C ARG A 130 -12.25 -1.11 3.95
N ALA A 131 -12.96 -2.08 4.54
CA ALA A 131 -13.38 -2.01 5.93
C ALA A 131 -12.18 -1.94 6.89
N ARG A 132 -11.13 -2.73 6.61
CA ARG A 132 -9.89 -2.74 7.39
C ARG A 132 -9.16 -1.40 7.30
N MET A 133 -9.03 -0.82 6.10
CA MET A 133 -8.44 0.50 5.91
C MET A 133 -9.20 1.59 6.67
N ALA A 134 -10.54 1.56 6.60
CA ALA A 134 -11.38 2.49 7.32
C ALA A 134 -11.30 2.35 8.85
N ASN A 135 -11.14 1.13 9.36
CA ASN A 135 -10.95 0.86 10.78
C ASN A 135 -9.61 1.37 11.31
N LEU A 136 -8.53 1.21 10.55
CA LEU A 136 -7.18 1.55 10.99
C LEU A 136 -6.85 3.04 10.87
N LEU A 137 -7.42 3.72 9.88
CA LEU A 137 -7.21 5.13 9.67
C LEU A 137 -8.00 5.98 10.68
N LYS A 138 -7.35 7.02 11.20
CA LYS A 138 -8.02 8.10 11.91
C LYS A 138 -9.05 8.79 11.02
N TYR A 139 -10.03 9.43 11.63
CA TYR A 139 -10.92 10.35 10.89
C TYR A 139 -10.06 11.44 10.19
N GLN A 140 -10.35 11.72 8.92
CA GLN A 140 -9.56 12.57 8.03
C GLN A 140 -8.15 12.01 7.66
N GLY A 141 -7.79 10.83 8.11
CA GLY A 141 -6.59 10.14 7.64
C GLY A 141 -6.67 9.77 6.17
N SER A 142 -5.55 9.45 5.55
CA SER A 142 -5.47 9.22 4.11
C SER A 142 -5.02 7.81 3.75
N LEU A 143 -5.80 7.13 2.90
CA LEU A 143 -5.35 5.99 2.10
C LEU A 143 -4.86 6.56 0.76
N PHE A 144 -3.60 6.31 0.39
CA PHE A 144 -3.02 6.90 -0.81
C PHE A 144 -1.96 6.00 -1.42
N GLY A 145 -1.69 6.20 -2.70
CA GLY A 145 -0.68 5.45 -3.44
C GLY A 145 -1.10 5.07 -4.84
N TYR A 146 -0.72 3.86 -5.25
CA TYR A 146 -0.88 3.36 -6.61
C TYR A 146 -2.02 2.37 -6.70
N PHE A 147 -3.04 2.70 -7.50
CA PHE A 147 -4.22 1.85 -7.73
C PHE A 147 -4.21 1.34 -9.17
N TYR A 148 -4.33 0.02 -9.32
CA TYR A 148 -4.21 -0.67 -10.59
C TYR A 148 -5.57 -0.89 -11.24
N TYR A 149 -5.69 -0.50 -12.51
CA TYR A 149 -6.89 -0.62 -13.34
C TYR A 149 -6.64 -1.53 -14.55
N GLN A 150 -7.66 -2.28 -14.95
CA GLN A 150 -7.54 -3.22 -16.04
C GLN A 150 -8.82 -3.27 -16.87
N LYS A 151 -8.68 -3.20 -18.21
CA LYS A 151 -9.77 -3.44 -19.18
C LYS A 151 -9.29 -4.41 -20.27
N PRO A 152 -10.06 -5.46 -20.57
CA PRO A 152 -11.16 -5.99 -19.77
C PRO A 152 -10.66 -6.47 -18.40
N VAL A 153 -11.56 -6.57 -17.41
CA VAL A 153 -11.20 -7.19 -16.13
C VAL A 153 -10.94 -8.66 -16.40
N LEU A 154 -9.69 -9.08 -16.32
CA LEU A 154 -9.30 -10.48 -16.46
C LEU A 154 -9.52 -11.17 -15.10
N SER A 155 -10.04 -12.41 -15.16
CA SER A 155 -10.17 -13.26 -13.99
C SER A 155 -8.82 -13.81 -13.52
N ASP A 156 -7.83 -13.81 -14.41
CA ASP A 156 -6.51 -14.38 -14.15
C ASP A 156 -5.59 -13.33 -13.53
N GLY A 157 -5.36 -13.43 -12.25
CA GLY A 157 -4.43 -12.58 -11.47
C GLY A 157 -3.59 -13.44 -10.54
N PRO A 158 -2.80 -12.85 -9.66
CA PRO A 158 -2.50 -11.43 -9.58
C PRO A 158 -1.69 -10.88 -10.76
N PRO A 159 -1.85 -9.59 -11.15
CA PRO A 159 -2.65 -8.56 -10.47
C PRO A 159 -4.13 -8.58 -10.87
N TYR A 160 -5.01 -8.31 -9.89
CA TYR A 160 -6.47 -8.15 -10.09
C TYR A 160 -6.82 -6.66 -10.14
N GLY A 161 -7.02 -6.11 -11.34
CA GLY A 161 -7.34 -4.70 -11.51
C GLY A 161 -8.81 -4.35 -11.23
N PHE A 162 -9.07 -3.06 -11.06
CA PHE A 162 -10.40 -2.51 -11.12
C PHE A 162 -10.77 -2.23 -12.58
N ALA A 163 -12.06 -2.36 -12.94
CA ALA A 163 -12.58 -1.64 -14.09
C ALA A 163 -12.59 -0.14 -13.78
N TRP A 164 -12.39 0.70 -14.80
CA TRP A 164 -12.49 2.15 -14.65
C TRP A 164 -13.82 2.56 -14.04
N GLY A 165 -13.79 3.42 -13.00
CA GLY A 165 -14.97 3.91 -12.28
C GLY A 165 -15.40 3.02 -11.10
N THR A 166 -15.01 1.75 -11.00
CA THR A 166 -15.48 0.85 -9.94
C THR A 166 -14.74 1.01 -8.61
N ALA A 167 -13.57 1.63 -8.59
CA ALA A 167 -12.88 1.94 -7.33
C ALA A 167 -13.67 2.95 -6.50
N ASP A 168 -14.32 3.92 -7.14
CA ASP A 168 -15.16 4.89 -6.46
C ASP A 168 -16.33 4.21 -5.73
N GLU A 169 -16.97 3.23 -6.36
CA GLU A 169 -18.06 2.44 -5.75
C GLU A 169 -17.56 1.68 -4.51
N LEU A 170 -16.35 1.11 -4.58
CA LEU A 170 -15.78 0.42 -3.43
C LEU A 170 -15.50 1.38 -2.27
N PHE A 171 -14.87 2.53 -2.54
CA PHE A 171 -14.35 3.40 -1.49
C PHE A 171 -15.36 4.43 -0.98
N ALA A 172 -16.38 4.85 -1.75
CA ALA A 172 -17.33 5.93 -1.43
C ALA A 172 -17.99 5.79 -0.05
N ARG A 173 -18.17 4.57 0.45
CA ARG A 173 -18.80 4.32 1.76
C ARG A 173 -18.05 4.96 2.95
N TYR A 174 -16.72 5.03 2.86
CA TYR A 174 -15.86 5.48 3.97
C TYR A 174 -14.83 6.52 3.56
N PHE A 175 -14.69 6.78 2.27
CA PHE A 175 -13.63 7.61 1.73
C PHE A 175 -14.15 8.59 0.69
N LEU A 176 -13.48 9.74 0.62
CA LEU A 176 -13.64 10.74 -0.43
C LEU A 176 -12.37 10.79 -1.27
N LEU A 177 -12.50 10.65 -2.58
CA LEU A 177 -11.39 10.85 -3.51
C LEU A 177 -11.01 12.33 -3.54
N VAL A 178 -9.78 12.65 -3.18
CA VAL A 178 -9.27 14.03 -3.12
C VAL A 178 -8.21 14.32 -4.17
N LYS A 179 -7.58 13.28 -4.72
CA LYS A 179 -6.64 13.40 -5.83
C LYS A 179 -6.65 12.13 -6.68
N ASP A 180 -6.58 12.30 -7.99
CA ASP A 180 -6.49 11.23 -8.98
C ASP A 180 -5.68 11.69 -10.19
N THR A 181 -4.50 11.10 -10.40
CA THR A 181 -3.60 11.45 -11.49
C THR A 181 -3.00 10.20 -12.15
N PRO A 182 -2.72 10.24 -13.46
CA PRO A 182 -2.01 9.13 -14.12
C PRO A 182 -0.59 9.01 -13.58
N VAL A 183 -0.07 7.78 -13.54
CA VAL A 183 1.31 7.46 -13.17
C VAL A 183 2.18 7.40 -14.42
N ALA A 184 3.33 8.07 -14.39
CA ALA A 184 4.24 8.14 -15.52
C ALA A 184 5.35 7.09 -15.49
N ASP A 185 5.73 6.61 -14.32
CA ASP A 185 6.90 5.75 -14.06
C ASP A 185 6.54 4.34 -13.59
N SER A 186 5.38 3.82 -13.99
CA SER A 186 4.97 2.45 -13.66
C SER A 186 5.98 1.41 -14.16
N VAL A 187 6.15 0.33 -13.40
CA VAL A 187 6.85 -0.86 -13.90
C VAL A 187 6.12 -1.44 -15.12
N PRO A 188 6.81 -2.17 -16.02
CA PRO A 188 6.22 -2.62 -17.29
C PRO A 188 4.90 -3.38 -17.15
N MET A 189 4.74 -4.22 -16.12
CA MET A 189 3.49 -4.97 -15.91
C MET A 189 2.29 -4.10 -15.55
N PHE A 190 2.51 -2.88 -15.04
CA PHE A 190 1.46 -1.93 -14.64
C PHE A 190 1.35 -0.74 -15.59
N ALA A 191 2.25 -0.62 -16.57
CA ALA A 191 2.37 0.56 -17.42
C ALA A 191 1.05 0.98 -18.07
N GLY A 192 0.69 2.27 -17.90
CA GLY A 192 -0.55 2.85 -18.42
C GLY A 192 -1.83 2.42 -17.69
N ARG A 193 -1.72 1.66 -16.61
CA ARG A 193 -2.85 1.09 -15.85
C ARG A 193 -2.87 1.45 -14.37
N GLU A 194 -1.87 2.17 -13.90
CA GLU A 194 -1.83 2.69 -12.53
C GLU A 194 -2.28 4.14 -12.48
N ARG A 195 -2.93 4.47 -11.38
CA ARG A 195 -3.24 5.86 -11.02
C ARG A 195 -2.73 6.12 -9.62
N TRP A 196 -2.15 7.30 -9.42
CA TRP A 196 -1.90 7.82 -8.10
C TRP A 196 -3.19 8.41 -7.55
N GLN A 197 -3.68 7.86 -6.43
CA GLN A 197 -4.91 8.34 -5.80
C GLN A 197 -4.68 8.65 -4.33
N GLU A 198 -5.41 9.66 -3.83
CA GLU A 198 -5.44 10.03 -2.41
C GLU A 198 -6.91 10.03 -1.97
N TRP A 199 -7.25 9.14 -1.04
CA TRP A 199 -8.57 8.93 -0.48
C TRP A 199 -8.58 9.37 0.97
N ARG A 200 -9.43 10.34 1.33
CA ARG A 200 -9.58 10.84 2.69
C ARG A 200 -10.66 10.05 3.43
N ARG A 201 -10.32 9.55 4.62
CA ARG A 201 -11.26 8.87 5.51
C ARG A 201 -12.34 9.84 5.99
N THR A 202 -13.61 9.53 5.74
CA THR A 202 -14.79 10.29 6.17
C THR A 202 -15.56 9.52 7.25
N SER A 203 -16.59 10.13 7.84
CA SER A 203 -17.59 9.39 8.61
C SER A 203 -18.33 8.41 7.68
N PHE A 204 -18.86 7.34 8.27
CA PHE A 204 -19.70 6.40 7.54
C PHE A 204 -20.83 7.15 6.81
N GLN A 205 -20.91 6.97 5.50
CA GLN A 205 -22.05 7.44 4.71
C GLN A 205 -22.95 6.22 4.47
N GLY A 206 -24.03 6.14 5.28
CA GLY A 206 -25.05 5.10 5.22
C GLY A 206 -25.93 5.21 4.01
#